data_575576a047f3480ee2106b0a5ff546ce
#
_entry.id   575576a047f3480ee2106b0a5ff546ce
#
_cell.length_a   1.000
_cell.length_b   1.000
_cell.length_c   1.000
_cell.angle_alpha   90.00
_cell.angle_beta   90.00
_cell.angle_gamma   90.00
#
_symmetry.space_group_name_H-M   'P 1'
#
loop_
_entity.id
_entity.type
_entity.pdbx_description
1 polymer ?
#
loop_
_entity_poly.entity_id
_entity_poly.type
_entity_poly.pdbx_seq_one_letter_code
_entity_poly.pdbx_strand_id
1 'polypeptide(L)'
;MSERFSREHVSAVRNRVPIRKVIQELLDLPNKEQDGFLRFLCPCCCEFRTAVHKTENIGRCFLCERNFNPIDLVMADRKLGFVQTVNILSQYV
;
A
#
# COMPACT_ATOMS: atom_id res chain seq x y z
N MET A 1 -8.48 22.32 13.97
CA MET A 1 -7.14 21.80 14.18
C MET A 1 -6.97 20.45 13.50
N SER A 2 -5.96 20.35 12.74
CA SER A 2 -5.75 19.11 12.01
C SER A 2 -5.25 18.01 12.94
N GLU A 3 -5.55 16.81 12.55
CA GLU A 3 -5.05 15.62 13.21
C GLU A 3 -3.55 15.54 13.12
N ARG A 4 -2.95 15.10 14.18
CA ARG A 4 -1.52 14.91 14.20
C ARG A 4 -1.22 13.50 14.68
N PHE A 5 -0.43 12.80 13.90
CA PHE A 5 -0.01 11.45 14.24
C PHE A 5 1.44 11.47 14.69
N SER A 6 1.77 10.69 15.71
CA SER A 6 3.16 10.55 16.12
C SER A 6 3.94 9.81 15.04
N ARG A 7 5.26 9.98 15.07
CA ARG A 7 6.12 9.22 14.17
C ARG A 7 5.97 7.74 14.37
N GLU A 8 5.86 7.34 15.63
CA GLU A 8 5.70 5.93 15.96
C GLU A 8 4.42 5.37 15.39
N HIS A 9 3.35 6.15 15.43
CA HIS A 9 2.07 5.69 14.89
C HIS A 9 2.13 5.55 13.37
N VAL A 10 2.67 6.55 12.69
CA VAL A 10 2.79 6.50 11.23
C VAL A 10 3.71 5.35 10.82
N SER A 11 4.81 5.17 11.55
CA SER A 11 5.72 4.08 11.28
C SER A 11 5.04 2.72 11.47
N ALA A 12 4.21 2.60 12.52
CA ALA A 12 3.48 1.37 12.76
C ALA A 12 2.49 1.08 11.63
N VAL A 13 1.78 2.09 11.19
CA VAL A 13 0.82 1.93 10.08
C VAL A 13 1.57 1.49 8.82
N ARG A 14 2.69 2.12 8.52
CA ARG A 14 3.45 1.81 7.32
C ARG A 14 4.08 0.42 7.36
N ASN A 15 4.54 0.00 8.54
CA ASN A 15 5.33 -1.22 8.66
C ASN A 15 4.56 -2.43 9.16
N ARG A 16 3.47 -2.23 9.92
CA ARG A 16 2.73 -3.33 10.53
C ARG A 16 1.48 -3.72 9.77
N VAL A 17 0.91 -2.83 8.99
CA VAL A 17 -0.24 -3.18 8.15
C VAL A 17 0.30 -3.92 6.93
N PRO A 18 0.02 -5.22 6.78
CA PRO A 18 0.61 -5.97 5.67
C PRO A 18 0.10 -5.43 4.34
N ILE A 19 1.03 -5.12 3.44
CA ILE A 19 0.64 -4.59 2.14
C ILE A 19 -0.19 -5.60 1.35
N ARG A 20 0.07 -6.88 1.55
CA ARG A 20 -0.73 -7.94 0.93
C ARG A 20 -2.20 -7.81 1.33
N LYS A 21 -2.46 -7.55 2.60
CA LYS A 21 -3.82 -7.38 3.10
C LYS A 21 -4.48 -6.16 2.48
N VAL A 22 -3.73 -5.07 2.34
CA VAL A 22 -4.24 -3.87 1.70
C VAL A 22 -4.63 -4.15 0.26
N ILE A 23 -3.78 -4.85 -0.47
CA ILE A 23 -4.05 -5.18 -1.87
C ILE A 23 -5.27 -6.07 -2.01
N GLN A 24 -5.33 -7.14 -1.21
CA GLN A 24 -6.32 -8.20 -1.41
C GLN A 24 -7.65 -7.91 -0.73
N GLU A 25 -7.62 -7.31 0.46
CA GLU A 25 -8.84 -7.16 1.25
C GLU A 25 -9.38 -5.73 1.27
N LEU A 26 -8.51 -4.75 1.48
CA LEU A 26 -8.98 -3.38 1.60
C LEU A 26 -9.29 -2.76 0.24
N LEU A 27 -8.37 -2.85 -0.69
CA LEU A 27 -8.52 -2.25 -2.00
C LEU A 27 -9.07 -3.21 -3.05
N ASP A 28 -8.96 -4.50 -2.79
CA ASP A 28 -9.43 -5.54 -3.70
C ASP A 28 -8.89 -5.30 -5.12
N LEU A 29 -7.61 -4.99 -5.19
CA LEU A 29 -6.95 -4.83 -6.49
C LEU A 29 -6.75 -6.17 -7.16
N PRO A 30 -6.84 -6.24 -8.48
CA PRO A 30 -6.46 -7.45 -9.19
C PRO A 30 -5.06 -7.87 -8.80
N ASN A 31 -4.89 -9.13 -8.44
CA ASN A 31 -3.60 -9.62 -7.96
C ASN A 31 -3.48 -11.11 -8.25
N LYS A 32 -2.24 -11.60 -8.26
CA LYS A 32 -1.96 -13.03 -8.43
C LYS A 32 -0.57 -13.33 -7.93
N GLU A 33 -0.38 -14.58 -7.49
CA GLU A 33 0.94 -15.08 -7.16
C GLU A 33 1.61 -15.55 -8.46
N GLN A 34 2.85 -15.12 -8.66
CA GLN A 34 3.60 -15.52 -9.84
C GLN A 34 5.09 -15.48 -9.54
N ASP A 35 5.78 -16.58 -9.78
CA ASP A 35 7.22 -16.68 -9.59
C ASP A 35 7.66 -16.32 -8.18
N GLY A 36 6.83 -16.65 -7.18
CA GLY A 36 7.15 -16.38 -5.79
C GLY A 36 6.83 -14.97 -5.33
N PHE A 37 6.22 -14.16 -6.17
CA PHE A 37 5.84 -12.79 -5.82
C PHE A 37 4.34 -12.61 -5.92
N LEU A 38 3.80 -11.75 -5.07
CA LEU A 38 2.45 -11.26 -5.26
C LEU A 38 2.51 -10.09 -6.21
N ARG A 39 1.89 -10.23 -7.37
CA ARG A 39 1.80 -9.18 -8.36
C ARG A 39 0.41 -8.57 -8.33
N PHE A 40 0.32 -7.29 -8.61
CA PHE A 40 -0.97 -6.60 -8.56
C PHE A 40 -1.02 -5.45 -9.55
N LEU A 41 -2.24 -4.99 -9.80
CA LEU A 41 -2.48 -3.89 -10.73
C LEU A 41 -2.01 -2.58 -10.10
N CYS A 42 -1.15 -1.85 -10.80
CA CYS A 42 -0.68 -0.55 -10.33
C CYS A 42 -1.81 0.47 -10.37
N PRO A 43 -2.08 1.20 -9.27
CA PRO A 43 -3.15 2.19 -9.30
C PRO A 43 -2.82 3.44 -10.10
N CYS A 44 -1.55 3.62 -10.48
CA CYS A 44 -1.13 4.80 -11.23
C CYS A 44 -1.12 4.55 -12.73
N CYS A 45 -0.46 3.49 -13.18
CA CYS A 45 -0.34 3.24 -14.61
C CYS A 45 -1.34 2.20 -15.12
N CYS A 46 -2.03 1.51 -14.22
CA CYS A 46 -3.02 0.49 -14.56
C CYS A 46 -2.42 -0.67 -15.34
N GLU A 47 -1.13 -0.93 -15.12
CA GLU A 47 -0.46 -2.08 -15.72
C GLU A 47 -0.13 -3.09 -14.63
N PHE A 48 -0.05 -4.36 -15.02
CA PHE A 48 0.20 -5.44 -14.07
C PHE A 48 1.71 -5.66 -13.90
N ARG A 49 2.39 -4.60 -13.50
CA ARG A 49 3.86 -4.59 -13.39
C ARG A 49 4.34 -4.28 -11.99
N THR A 50 3.49 -4.47 -10.99
CA THR A 50 3.83 -4.18 -9.61
C THR A 50 3.98 -5.48 -8.86
N ALA A 51 5.01 -5.58 -8.04
CA ALA A 51 5.24 -6.78 -7.23
C ALA A 51 5.55 -6.38 -5.80
N VAL A 52 5.06 -7.18 -4.84
CA VAL A 52 5.36 -6.98 -3.43
C VAL A 52 6.77 -7.46 -3.16
N HIS A 53 7.54 -6.66 -2.43
CA HIS A 53 8.89 -7.02 -2.03
C HIS A 53 8.84 -8.22 -1.08
N LYS A 54 9.84 -9.09 -1.14
CA LYS A 54 9.82 -10.32 -0.35
C LYS A 54 10.02 -10.08 1.13
N THR A 55 10.80 -9.07 1.51
CA THR A 55 11.14 -8.84 2.91
C THR A 55 10.65 -7.52 3.45
N GLU A 56 10.33 -6.56 2.60
CA GLU A 56 9.86 -5.25 3.03
C GLU A 56 8.39 -5.07 2.69
N ASN A 57 7.73 -4.26 3.48
CA ASN A 57 6.30 -4.05 3.34
C ASN A 57 6.00 -2.98 2.29
N ILE A 58 6.48 -3.21 1.08
CA ILE A 58 6.29 -2.30 -0.05
C ILE A 58 6.02 -3.08 -1.32
N GLY A 59 5.36 -2.41 -2.26
CA GLY A 59 5.24 -2.90 -3.62
C GLY A 59 5.96 -1.95 -4.55
N ARG A 60 6.58 -2.48 -5.60
CA ARG A 60 7.28 -1.65 -6.58
C ARG A 60 6.68 -1.86 -7.96
N CYS A 61 6.32 -0.75 -8.60
CA CYS A 61 5.90 -0.78 -9.99
C CYS A 61 7.12 -0.55 -10.87
N PHE A 62 7.43 -1.53 -11.70
CA PHE A 62 8.61 -1.46 -12.56
C PHE A 62 8.39 -0.53 -13.75
N LEU A 63 7.16 -0.25 -14.10
CA LEU A 63 6.87 0.68 -15.17
C LEU A 63 6.93 2.13 -14.68
N CYS A 64 6.31 2.42 -13.54
CA CYS A 64 6.33 3.76 -12.95
C CYS A 64 7.63 4.05 -12.23
N GLU A 65 8.40 3.01 -11.91
CA GLU A 65 9.62 3.11 -11.12
C GLU A 65 9.33 3.76 -9.76
N ARG A 66 8.22 3.34 -9.14
CA ARG A 66 7.79 3.86 -7.84
C ARG A 66 7.61 2.73 -6.85
N ASN A 67 7.92 3.04 -5.59
CA ASN A 67 7.63 2.15 -4.49
C ASN A 67 6.37 2.64 -3.77
N PHE A 68 5.55 1.69 -3.34
CA PHE A 68 4.34 2.01 -2.58
C PHE A 68 4.42 1.28 -1.24
N ASN A 69 4.38 2.04 -0.13
CA ASN A 69 4.10 1.42 1.15
C ASN A 69 2.56 1.35 1.30
N PRO A 70 2.00 0.77 2.37
CA PRO A 70 0.55 0.68 2.49
C PRO A 70 -0.15 2.04 2.42
N ILE A 71 0.45 3.08 3.00
CA ILE A 71 -0.13 4.42 2.97
C ILE A 71 -0.14 4.95 1.54
N ASP A 72 0.99 4.87 0.86
CA ASP A 72 1.11 5.33 -0.53
C ASP A 72 0.09 4.64 -1.43
N LEU A 73 -0.07 3.34 -1.24
CA LEU A 73 -0.93 2.55 -2.09
C LEU A 73 -2.39 2.96 -1.95
N VAL A 74 -2.86 3.12 -0.71
CA VAL A 74 -4.25 3.53 -0.47
C VAL A 74 -4.49 4.94 -1.00
N MET A 75 -3.54 5.85 -0.76
CA MET A 75 -3.68 7.22 -1.25
C MET A 75 -3.80 7.26 -2.76
N ALA A 76 -2.97 6.47 -3.44
CA ALA A 76 -2.97 6.46 -4.91
C ALA A 76 -4.25 5.84 -5.46
N ASP A 77 -4.69 4.73 -4.89
CA ASP A 77 -5.86 4.01 -5.42
C ASP A 77 -7.16 4.71 -5.11
N ARG A 78 -7.33 5.18 -3.88
CA ARG A 78 -8.58 5.79 -3.43
C ARG A 78 -8.58 7.30 -3.55
N LYS A 79 -7.46 7.90 -3.92
CA LYS A 79 -7.31 9.34 -4.08
C LYS A 79 -7.66 10.08 -2.81
N LEU A 80 -7.15 9.56 -1.70
CA LEU A 80 -7.37 10.12 -0.37
C LEU A 80 -6.15 10.89 0.10
N GLY A 81 -6.37 11.79 1.05
CA GLY A 81 -5.28 12.48 1.70
C GLY A 81 -4.59 11.60 2.74
N PHE A 82 -3.48 12.11 3.26
CA PHE A 82 -2.65 11.36 4.21
C PHE A 82 -3.42 11.04 5.50
N VAL A 83 -4.09 12.04 6.07
CA VAL A 83 -4.79 11.86 7.35
C VAL A 83 -5.91 10.83 7.22
N GLN A 84 -6.69 10.92 6.15
CA GLN A 84 -7.77 9.98 5.91
C GLN A 84 -7.24 8.56 5.77
N THR A 85 -6.14 8.41 5.05
CA THR A 85 -5.54 7.11 4.80
C THR A 85 -5.01 6.49 6.09
N VAL A 86 -4.29 7.28 6.89
CA VAL A 86 -3.75 6.77 8.15
C VAL A 86 -4.87 6.37 9.09
N ASN A 87 -5.96 7.13 9.13
CA ASN A 87 -7.11 6.77 9.95
C ASN A 87 -7.70 5.42 9.53
N ILE A 88 -7.84 5.20 8.24
CA ILE A 88 -8.36 3.92 7.73
C ILE A 88 -7.43 2.77 8.12
N LEU A 89 -6.14 2.94 7.87
CA LEU A 89 -5.18 1.86 8.10
C LEU A 89 -4.91 1.63 9.58
N SER A 90 -5.18 2.61 10.44
CA SER A 90 -4.98 2.44 11.88
C SER A 90 -5.82 1.31 12.46
N GLN A 91 -6.90 0.95 11.80
CA GLN A 91 -7.75 -0.15 12.24
C GLN A 91 -7.07 -1.51 12.08
N TYR A 92 -6.02 -1.57 11.30
CA TYR A 92 -5.34 -2.83 10.99
C TYR A 92 -4.00 -2.98 11.71
N VAL A 93 -3.62 -2.02 12.49
CA VAL A 93 -2.35 -2.07 13.24
C VAL A 93 -2.46 -2.99 14.45
#